data_a18b8a0661ee5209d5404a32fbd0b5d2
#
_entry.id   a18b8a0661ee5209d5404a32fbd0b5d2
#
_cell.length_a   1.000
_cell.length_b   1.000
_cell.length_c   1.000
_cell.angle_alpha   90.00
_cell.angle_beta   90.00
_cell.angle_gamma   90.00
#
_symmetry.space_group_name_H-M   'P 1'
#
loop_
_entity.id
_entity.type
_entity.pdbx_description
1 polymer ?
#
loop_
_entity_poly.entity_id
_entity_poly.type
_entity_poly.pdbx_seq_one_letter_code
_entity_poly.pdbx_strand_id
1 'polypeptide(L)'
;VLLRLGYQADGLYIGLGIDGGIRYSDQSYEKCRRFVTERWPGARLIVVDVKEVYGETIPEVAARTLRGRDKPCAVCGLIKRYIMNRVAYDGGYAALATGHNLDDEVAVLFGNVMNWQVGYLARQGPVLPASRPGFARKVKPFCRFYERETAAYALLRGIDYIYDECPYAEGSTSIAYKEWLAKLEEERPGTKLRFYLGFLKAREEGQIRFATDEAELHACEKCGQPTSAPGICAFCRLWEKRRPARAVAAPVLSTEG
;
A
#
# COMPACT_ATOMS: atom_id res chain seq x y z
N VAL A 1 0.50 12.88 -12.70
CA VAL A 1 1.76 12.69 -13.45
C VAL A 1 1.53 11.80 -14.66
N LEU A 2 1.05 10.55 -14.51
CA LEU A 2 0.89 9.59 -15.60
C LEU A 2 0.07 10.14 -16.77
N LEU A 3 -1.12 10.68 -16.51
CA LEU A 3 -1.99 11.29 -17.54
C LEU A 3 -1.29 12.45 -18.28
N ARG A 4 -0.50 13.25 -17.56
CA ARG A 4 0.28 14.35 -18.18
C ARG A 4 1.41 13.87 -19.06
N LEU A 5 1.90 12.65 -18.83
CA LEU A 5 2.91 11.99 -19.66
C LEU A 5 2.28 11.20 -20.81
N GLY A 6 0.96 11.29 -21.02
CA GLY A 6 0.25 10.64 -22.10
C GLY A 6 -0.15 9.18 -21.85
N TYR A 7 0.05 8.67 -20.62
CA TYR A 7 -0.43 7.33 -20.28
C TYR A 7 -1.94 7.34 -20.10
N GLN A 8 -2.59 6.28 -20.53
CA GLN A 8 -3.98 6.00 -20.16
C GLN A 8 -3.96 5.44 -18.73
N ALA A 9 -4.58 6.15 -17.79
CA ALA A 9 -4.58 5.76 -16.38
C ALA A 9 -5.93 6.09 -15.74
N ASP A 10 -6.51 5.09 -15.10
CA ASP A 10 -7.68 5.22 -14.24
C ASP A 10 -7.24 5.30 -12.77
N GLY A 11 -7.99 6.03 -11.95
CA GLY A 11 -7.80 6.04 -10.51
C GLY A 11 -8.50 4.86 -9.84
N LEU A 12 -7.90 4.30 -8.79
CA LEU A 12 -8.55 3.34 -7.91
C LEU A 12 -8.58 3.92 -6.50
N TYR A 13 -9.77 4.09 -5.97
CA TYR A 13 -10.00 4.41 -4.56
C TYR A 13 -10.59 3.20 -3.84
N ILE A 14 -10.08 2.91 -2.64
CA ILE A 14 -10.57 1.83 -1.78
C ILE A 14 -11.11 2.47 -0.50
N GLY A 15 -12.43 2.47 -0.34
CA GLY A 15 -13.11 2.94 0.85
C GLY A 15 -12.89 1.99 2.01
N LEU A 16 -12.12 2.41 3.01
CA LEU A 16 -11.70 1.57 4.14
C LEU A 16 -12.65 1.64 5.32
N GLY A 17 -13.56 2.63 5.33
CA GLY A 17 -14.48 2.88 6.45
C GLY A 17 -13.77 3.33 7.73
N ILE A 18 -12.60 3.97 7.60
CA ILE A 18 -11.86 4.53 8.74
C ILE A 18 -12.41 5.93 8.99
N ASP A 19 -12.89 6.19 10.20
CA ASP A 19 -13.39 7.50 10.62
C ASP A 19 -12.34 8.26 11.45
N GLY A 20 -11.97 7.77 12.62
CA GLY A 20 -10.98 8.38 13.51
C GLY A 20 -11.40 9.75 14.06
N GLY A 21 -12.71 10.09 14.04
CA GLY A 21 -13.24 11.38 14.46
C GLY A 21 -13.09 12.51 13.42
N ILE A 22 -12.38 12.26 12.32
CA ILE A 22 -12.12 13.25 11.24
C ILE A 22 -12.72 12.84 9.90
N ARG A 23 -13.53 11.80 9.86
CA ARG A 23 -14.10 11.25 8.62
C ARG A 23 -13.01 10.93 7.58
N TYR A 24 -11.91 10.31 8.03
CA TYR A 24 -10.68 10.11 7.24
C TYR A 24 -10.93 9.52 5.84
N SER A 25 -11.68 8.41 5.75
CA SER A 25 -11.99 7.77 4.46
C SER A 25 -12.88 8.64 3.58
N ASP A 26 -13.88 9.31 4.16
CA ASP A 26 -14.79 10.17 3.40
C ASP A 26 -14.08 11.38 2.82
N GLN A 27 -13.27 12.07 3.63
CA GLN A 27 -12.45 13.19 3.17
C GLN A 27 -11.50 12.77 2.05
N SER A 28 -10.83 11.63 2.22
CA SER A 28 -9.93 11.08 1.21
C SER A 28 -10.67 10.77 -0.11
N TYR A 29 -11.86 10.17 -0.02
CA TYR A 29 -12.69 9.90 -1.20
C TYR A 29 -13.10 11.20 -1.91
N GLU A 30 -13.61 12.18 -1.17
CA GLU A 30 -14.07 13.44 -1.76
C GLU A 30 -12.93 14.20 -2.47
N LYS A 31 -11.72 14.19 -1.89
CA LYS A 31 -10.54 14.77 -2.52
C LYS A 31 -10.15 14.03 -3.81
N CYS A 32 -10.18 12.70 -3.81
CA CYS A 32 -9.90 11.89 -5.00
C CYS A 32 -10.96 12.13 -6.09
N ARG A 33 -12.25 12.11 -5.73
CA ARG A 33 -13.37 12.34 -6.64
C ARG A 33 -13.26 13.71 -7.29
N ARG A 34 -13.11 14.75 -6.46
CA ARG A 34 -12.97 16.14 -6.94
C ARG A 34 -11.76 16.29 -7.87
N PHE A 35 -10.61 15.73 -7.50
CA PHE A 35 -9.42 15.76 -8.34
C PHE A 35 -9.65 15.17 -9.74
N VAL A 36 -10.28 14.00 -9.82
CA VAL A 36 -10.58 13.36 -11.12
C VAL A 36 -11.59 14.18 -11.90
N THR A 37 -12.69 14.62 -11.28
CA THR A 37 -13.77 15.36 -11.94
C THR A 37 -13.29 16.72 -12.50
N GLU A 38 -12.50 17.46 -11.70
CA GLU A 38 -12.11 18.83 -12.07
C GLU A 38 -10.84 18.89 -12.92
N ARG A 39 -9.89 17.98 -12.68
CA ARG A 39 -8.58 18.05 -13.32
C ARG A 39 -8.41 17.11 -14.51
N TRP A 40 -9.17 16.02 -14.55
CA TRP A 40 -9.02 14.97 -15.55
C TRP A 40 -10.37 14.34 -15.93
N PRO A 41 -11.30 15.11 -16.52
CA PRO A 41 -12.67 14.63 -16.79
C PRO A 41 -12.75 13.42 -17.74
N GLY A 42 -11.65 13.08 -18.42
CA GLY A 42 -11.58 11.87 -19.26
C GLY A 42 -11.05 10.62 -18.52
N ALA A 43 -10.58 10.75 -17.29
CA ALA A 43 -10.12 9.62 -16.50
C ALA A 43 -11.28 9.07 -15.64
N ARG A 44 -11.29 7.75 -15.42
CA ARG A 44 -12.25 7.10 -14.52
C ARG A 44 -11.69 7.01 -13.12
N LEU A 45 -12.57 7.10 -12.13
CA LEU A 45 -12.29 6.74 -10.75
C LEU A 45 -13.07 5.46 -10.42
N ILE A 46 -12.36 4.36 -10.29
CA ILE A 46 -12.91 3.10 -9.82
C ILE A 46 -12.98 3.17 -8.29
N VAL A 47 -14.16 2.99 -7.72
CA VAL A 47 -14.37 3.04 -6.28
C VAL A 47 -14.73 1.64 -5.81
N VAL A 48 -14.01 1.14 -4.80
CA VAL A 48 -14.33 -0.12 -4.12
C VAL A 48 -14.51 0.20 -2.64
N ASP A 49 -15.75 0.31 -2.19
CA ASP A 49 -16.05 0.43 -0.77
C ASP A 49 -16.05 -0.94 -0.12
N VAL A 50 -15.19 -1.11 0.90
CA VAL A 50 -14.99 -2.41 1.56
C VAL A 50 -16.24 -2.83 2.32
N LYS A 51 -16.96 -1.88 2.94
CA LYS A 51 -18.20 -2.18 3.65
C LYS A 51 -19.33 -2.58 2.71
N GLU A 52 -19.48 -1.87 1.61
CA GLU A 52 -20.51 -2.18 0.60
C GLU A 52 -20.27 -3.55 -0.06
N VAL A 53 -19.02 -3.83 -0.44
CA VAL A 53 -18.68 -5.05 -1.18
C VAL A 53 -18.55 -6.28 -0.28
N TYR A 54 -18.03 -6.12 0.94
CA TYR A 54 -17.70 -7.25 1.83
C TYR A 54 -18.49 -7.24 3.14
N GLY A 55 -19.31 -6.21 3.40
CA GLY A 55 -20.22 -6.12 4.54
C GLY A 55 -19.65 -5.51 5.82
N GLU A 56 -18.33 -5.24 5.88
CA GLU A 56 -17.67 -4.69 7.07
C GLU A 56 -16.57 -3.71 6.69
N THR A 57 -16.33 -2.71 7.54
CA THR A 57 -15.20 -1.79 7.43
C THR A 57 -13.87 -2.45 7.84
N ILE A 58 -12.74 -1.83 7.51
CA ILE A 58 -11.43 -2.31 7.98
C ILE A 58 -11.33 -2.33 9.51
N PRO A 59 -11.77 -1.30 10.25
CA PRO A 59 -11.80 -1.35 11.71
C PRO A 59 -12.60 -2.53 12.28
N GLU A 60 -13.79 -2.80 11.72
CA GLU A 60 -14.63 -3.93 12.15
C GLU A 60 -13.93 -5.27 11.92
N VAL A 61 -13.34 -5.48 10.74
CA VAL A 61 -12.57 -6.70 10.45
C VAL A 61 -11.34 -6.83 11.34
N ALA A 62 -10.62 -5.74 11.57
CA ALA A 62 -9.45 -5.73 12.46
C ALA A 62 -9.82 -6.12 13.88
N ALA A 63 -10.90 -5.55 14.43
CA ALA A 63 -11.35 -5.81 15.80
C ALA A 63 -11.66 -7.30 16.06
N ARG A 64 -12.23 -8.01 15.07
CA ARG A 64 -12.66 -9.41 15.24
C ARG A 64 -11.63 -10.45 14.82
N THR A 65 -10.55 -10.06 14.15
CA THR A 65 -9.54 -11.01 13.65
C THR A 65 -8.28 -11.01 14.51
N LEU A 66 -7.64 -12.19 14.63
CA LEU A 66 -6.34 -12.28 15.32
C LEU A 66 -5.26 -11.44 14.65
N ARG A 67 -5.29 -11.35 13.32
CA ARG A 67 -4.34 -10.56 12.54
C ARG A 67 -4.47 -9.07 12.81
N GLY A 68 -5.67 -8.57 13.06
CA GLY A 68 -5.95 -7.15 13.25
C GLY A 68 -5.89 -6.68 14.71
N ARG A 69 -6.00 -7.60 15.68
CA ARG A 69 -6.19 -7.28 17.08
C ARG A 69 -5.16 -6.28 17.63
N ASP A 70 -3.89 -6.52 17.32
CA ASP A 70 -2.79 -5.68 17.78
C ASP A 70 -2.20 -4.79 16.66
N LYS A 71 -2.55 -5.08 15.43
CA LYS A 71 -2.02 -4.41 14.23
C LYS A 71 -3.09 -4.27 13.15
N PRO A 72 -4.01 -3.30 13.25
CA PRO A 72 -5.05 -3.07 12.24
C PRO A 72 -4.48 -2.91 10.82
N CYS A 73 -3.30 -2.31 10.68
CA CYS A 73 -2.58 -2.15 9.40
C CYS A 73 -2.26 -3.48 8.71
N ALA A 74 -2.11 -4.58 9.45
CA ALA A 74 -1.85 -5.90 8.84
C ALA A 74 -3.07 -6.43 8.08
N VAL A 75 -4.28 -6.18 8.57
CA VAL A 75 -5.54 -6.48 7.88
C VAL A 75 -5.76 -5.52 6.72
N CYS A 76 -5.62 -4.22 6.98
CA CYS A 76 -5.75 -3.16 5.97
C CYS A 76 -4.84 -3.43 4.76
N GLY A 77 -3.56 -3.71 5.01
CA GLY A 77 -2.61 -4.01 3.96
C GLY A 77 -2.94 -5.28 3.16
N LEU A 78 -3.47 -6.33 3.80
CA LEU A 78 -3.91 -7.54 3.12
C LEU A 78 -5.11 -7.24 2.20
N ILE A 79 -6.12 -6.57 2.70
CA ILE A 79 -7.33 -6.24 1.95
C ILE A 79 -7.02 -5.30 0.78
N LYS A 80 -6.26 -4.22 1.01
CA LYS A 80 -5.84 -3.31 -0.05
C LYS A 80 -5.07 -4.03 -1.17
N ARG A 81 -4.09 -4.85 -0.82
CA ARG A 81 -3.30 -5.59 -1.81
C ARG A 81 -4.14 -6.57 -2.63
N TYR A 82 -5.11 -7.22 -1.99
CA TYR A 82 -6.04 -8.11 -2.70
C TYR A 82 -6.90 -7.31 -3.68
N ILE A 83 -7.58 -6.26 -3.23
CA ILE A 83 -8.48 -5.45 -4.08
C ILE A 83 -7.70 -4.82 -5.23
N MET A 84 -6.54 -4.19 -4.96
CA MET A 84 -5.69 -3.60 -6.00
C MET A 84 -5.30 -4.63 -7.07
N ASN A 85 -4.93 -5.83 -6.64
CA ASN A 85 -4.56 -6.89 -7.58
C ASN A 85 -5.76 -7.34 -8.42
N ARG A 86 -6.91 -7.57 -7.79
CA ARG A 86 -8.13 -8.01 -8.50
C ARG A 86 -8.61 -6.97 -9.50
N VAL A 87 -8.73 -5.72 -9.08
CA VAL A 87 -9.16 -4.63 -9.98
C VAL A 87 -8.22 -4.49 -11.18
N ALA A 88 -6.92 -4.56 -10.95
CA ALA A 88 -5.96 -4.45 -12.05
C ALA A 88 -5.95 -5.68 -12.97
N TYR A 89 -6.01 -6.88 -12.41
CA TYR A 89 -5.99 -8.12 -13.17
C TYR A 89 -7.30 -8.35 -13.94
N ASP A 90 -8.43 -8.27 -13.26
CA ASP A 90 -9.75 -8.52 -13.86
C ASP A 90 -10.14 -7.41 -14.85
N GLY A 91 -9.68 -6.18 -14.62
CA GLY A 91 -9.86 -5.05 -15.52
C GLY A 91 -8.94 -5.05 -16.74
N GLY A 92 -8.05 -6.02 -16.86
CA GLY A 92 -7.11 -6.12 -18.00
C GLY A 92 -6.09 -4.98 -18.04
N TYR A 93 -5.78 -4.33 -16.93
CA TYR A 93 -4.79 -3.25 -16.89
C TYR A 93 -3.38 -3.77 -17.10
N ALA A 94 -2.61 -3.06 -17.91
CA ALA A 94 -1.21 -3.41 -18.20
C ALA A 94 -0.33 -3.37 -16.94
N ALA A 95 -0.64 -2.49 -15.98
CA ALA A 95 0.04 -2.41 -14.70
C ALA A 95 -0.81 -1.68 -13.64
N LEU A 96 -0.57 -1.99 -12.38
CA LEU A 96 -1.01 -1.25 -11.22
C LEU A 96 0.11 -0.28 -10.80
N ALA A 97 -0.11 1.02 -10.93
CA ALA A 97 0.82 2.04 -10.42
C ALA A 97 0.48 2.42 -8.99
N THR A 98 1.48 2.48 -8.12
CA THR A 98 1.33 2.94 -6.73
C THR A 98 2.18 4.17 -6.47
N GLY A 99 1.70 5.06 -5.58
CA GLY A 99 2.37 6.30 -5.22
C GLY A 99 3.57 6.14 -4.27
N HIS A 100 4.07 4.91 -4.05
CA HIS A 100 5.24 4.72 -3.18
C HIS A 100 6.44 5.54 -3.68
N ASN A 101 7.02 6.32 -2.77
CA ASN A 101 8.17 7.17 -3.00
C ASN A 101 9.46 6.55 -2.47
N LEU A 102 10.58 7.28 -2.55
CA LEU A 102 11.89 6.80 -2.06
C LEU A 102 11.87 6.50 -0.56
N ASP A 103 11.21 7.35 0.24
CA ASP A 103 11.13 7.17 1.68
C ASP A 103 10.39 5.88 2.06
N ASP A 104 9.33 5.53 1.33
CA ASP A 104 8.63 4.25 1.48
C ASP A 104 9.51 3.06 1.12
N GLU A 105 10.18 3.13 -0.04
CA GLU A 105 11.02 2.04 -0.53
C GLU A 105 12.22 1.78 0.36
N VAL A 106 12.86 2.84 0.86
CA VAL A 106 14.02 2.74 1.75
C VAL A 106 13.61 2.22 3.13
N ALA A 107 12.49 2.68 3.68
CA ALA A 107 11.98 2.18 4.95
C ALA A 107 11.63 0.68 4.88
N VAL A 108 11.00 0.24 3.78
CA VAL A 108 10.72 -1.18 3.53
C VAL A 108 12.00 -1.97 3.34
N LEU A 109 12.95 -1.47 2.56
CA LEU A 109 14.25 -2.12 2.35
C LEU A 109 15.01 -2.27 3.67
N PHE A 110 15.11 -1.19 4.43
CA PHE A 110 15.76 -1.18 5.74
C PHE A 110 15.11 -2.20 6.69
N GLY A 111 13.79 -2.19 6.81
CA GLY A 111 13.07 -3.15 7.64
C GLY A 111 13.27 -4.60 7.18
N ASN A 112 13.29 -4.86 5.88
CA ASN A 112 13.54 -6.19 5.34
C ASN A 112 14.98 -6.68 5.62
N VAL A 113 15.97 -5.78 5.56
CA VAL A 113 17.38 -6.08 5.91
C VAL A 113 17.51 -6.35 7.40
N MET A 114 16.96 -5.47 8.25
CA MET A 114 17.03 -5.60 9.71
C MET A 114 16.40 -6.89 10.24
N ASN A 115 15.39 -7.41 9.55
CA ASN A 115 14.69 -8.63 9.92
C ASN A 115 15.04 -9.84 9.03
N TRP A 116 16.03 -9.72 8.17
CA TRP A 116 16.44 -10.75 7.21
C TRP A 116 15.28 -11.39 6.45
N GLN A 117 14.34 -10.54 5.98
CA GLN A 117 13.17 -10.98 5.23
C GLN A 117 13.56 -11.30 3.77
N VAL A 118 14.31 -12.40 3.59
CA VAL A 118 14.94 -12.79 2.32
C VAL A 118 13.94 -12.83 1.16
N GLY A 119 12.76 -13.43 1.36
CA GLY A 119 11.73 -13.51 0.34
C GLY A 119 11.14 -12.15 -0.08
N TYR A 120 11.15 -11.14 0.81
CA TYR A 120 10.76 -9.78 0.46
C TYR A 120 11.91 -9.03 -0.23
N LEU A 121 13.14 -9.18 0.24
CA LEU A 121 14.33 -8.61 -0.39
C LEU A 121 14.47 -9.08 -1.85
N ALA A 122 14.24 -10.36 -2.10
CA ALA A 122 14.29 -10.94 -3.44
C ALA A 122 13.30 -10.29 -4.42
N ARG A 123 12.16 -9.82 -3.93
CA ARG A 123 11.07 -9.24 -4.74
C ARG A 123 10.98 -7.72 -4.64
N GLN A 124 11.85 -7.07 -3.86
CA GLN A 124 11.78 -5.62 -3.71
C GLN A 124 12.36 -4.92 -4.95
N GLY A 125 11.62 -3.98 -5.51
CA GLY A 125 12.07 -3.21 -6.67
C GLY A 125 10.99 -2.27 -7.19
N PRO A 126 11.36 -1.40 -8.15
CA PRO A 126 10.45 -0.43 -8.74
C PRO A 126 9.38 -1.05 -9.64
N VAL A 127 9.67 -2.23 -10.16
CA VAL A 127 8.76 -3.02 -11.00
C VAL A 127 8.67 -4.43 -10.45
N LEU A 128 7.45 -4.86 -10.16
CA LEU A 128 7.15 -6.24 -9.81
C LEU A 128 6.40 -6.86 -11.00
N PRO A 129 7.00 -7.81 -11.73
CA PRO A 129 6.36 -8.42 -12.87
C PRO A 129 5.11 -9.21 -12.46
N ALA A 130 4.20 -9.43 -13.40
CA ALA A 130 3.15 -10.41 -13.27
C ALA A 130 3.79 -11.80 -13.40
N SER A 131 4.24 -12.35 -12.29
CA SER A 131 5.03 -13.59 -12.27
C SER A 131 4.22 -14.82 -12.70
N ARG A 132 2.89 -14.79 -12.54
CA ARG A 132 1.97 -15.88 -12.87
C ARG A 132 0.56 -15.36 -13.18
N PRO A 133 -0.30 -16.11 -13.89
CA PRO A 133 -1.71 -15.78 -14.05
C PRO A 133 -2.38 -15.49 -12.70
N GLY A 134 -3.24 -14.48 -12.64
CA GLY A 134 -3.90 -14.02 -11.42
C GLY A 134 -3.17 -12.88 -10.68
N PHE A 135 -1.93 -12.53 -11.09
CA PHE A 135 -1.23 -11.37 -10.57
C PHE A 135 -1.10 -10.26 -11.62
N ALA A 136 -1.37 -9.02 -11.19
CA ALA A 136 -1.11 -7.83 -11.97
C ALA A 136 0.34 -7.37 -11.80
N ARG A 137 0.96 -6.89 -12.88
CA ARG A 137 2.23 -6.16 -12.82
C ARG A 137 2.08 -4.92 -11.96
N LYS A 138 3.06 -4.62 -11.11
CA LYS A 138 3.06 -3.42 -10.27
C LYS A 138 4.24 -2.53 -10.61
N VAL A 139 4.02 -1.22 -10.64
CA VAL A 139 5.05 -0.22 -10.89
C VAL A 139 4.99 0.87 -9.82
N LYS A 140 6.15 1.43 -9.48
CA LYS A 140 6.32 2.48 -8.49
C LYS A 140 7.04 3.67 -9.13
N PRO A 141 6.31 4.55 -9.83
CA PRO A 141 6.91 5.63 -10.62
C PRO A 141 7.73 6.62 -9.78
N PHE A 142 7.41 6.76 -8.49
CA PHE A 142 8.06 7.72 -7.59
C PHE A 142 9.16 7.13 -6.71
N CYS A 143 9.60 5.89 -6.96
CA CYS A 143 10.59 5.20 -6.11
C CYS A 143 11.95 5.91 -5.97
N ARG A 144 12.24 6.92 -6.78
CA ARG A 144 13.47 7.74 -6.72
C ARG A 144 13.23 9.16 -6.24
N PHE A 145 11.98 9.54 -5.98
CA PHE A 145 11.61 10.86 -5.49
C PHE A 145 11.41 10.81 -3.97
N TYR A 146 11.96 11.81 -3.28
CA TYR A 146 11.73 11.97 -1.85
C TYR A 146 10.26 12.31 -1.55
N GLU A 147 9.80 11.95 -0.35
CA GLU A 147 8.44 12.30 0.11
C GLU A 147 8.20 13.81 0.05
N ARG A 148 9.18 14.61 0.49
CA ARG A 148 9.17 16.07 0.42
C ARG A 148 9.03 16.61 -1.01
N GLU A 149 9.60 15.94 -2.01
CA GLU A 149 9.48 16.33 -3.42
C GLU A 149 8.08 16.04 -3.96
N THR A 150 7.50 14.92 -3.58
CA THR A 150 6.12 14.58 -3.95
C THR A 150 5.11 15.52 -3.28
N ALA A 151 5.34 15.91 -2.02
CA ALA A 151 4.55 16.89 -1.30
C ALA A 151 4.67 18.28 -1.94
N ALA A 152 5.90 18.74 -2.23
CA ALA A 152 6.14 20.01 -2.92
C ALA A 152 5.46 20.06 -4.30
N TYR A 153 5.53 18.95 -5.06
CA TYR A 153 4.81 18.83 -6.33
C TYR A 153 3.30 18.98 -6.16
N ALA A 154 2.72 18.32 -5.15
CA ALA A 154 1.29 18.41 -4.87
C ALA A 154 0.88 19.85 -4.55
N LEU A 155 1.62 20.52 -3.66
CA LEU A 155 1.37 21.92 -3.28
C LEU A 155 1.48 22.88 -4.48
N LEU A 156 2.57 22.82 -5.23
CA LEU A 156 2.81 23.70 -6.40
C LEU A 156 1.79 23.45 -7.52
N ARG A 157 1.20 22.28 -7.59
CA ARG A 157 0.16 21.94 -8.54
C ARG A 157 -1.26 22.18 -8.03
N GLY A 158 -1.42 22.68 -6.80
CA GLY A 158 -2.71 22.89 -6.18
C GLY A 158 -3.52 21.58 -6.07
N ILE A 159 -2.85 20.47 -5.80
CA ILE A 159 -3.50 19.18 -5.56
C ILE A 159 -3.86 19.13 -4.09
N ASP A 160 -5.16 19.11 -3.82
CA ASP A 160 -5.67 18.95 -2.47
C ASP A 160 -5.53 17.48 -2.05
N TYR A 161 -4.87 17.25 -0.93
CA TYR A 161 -4.68 15.91 -0.35
C TYR A 161 -4.93 15.95 1.16
N ILE A 162 -5.10 14.80 1.79
CA ILE A 162 -5.27 14.70 3.24
C ILE A 162 -3.91 14.81 3.91
N TYR A 163 -3.77 15.77 4.84
CA TYR A 163 -2.55 15.98 5.62
C TYR A 163 -2.49 15.05 6.83
N ASP A 164 -3.66 14.73 7.37
CA ASP A 164 -3.75 13.90 8.56
C ASP A 164 -3.30 12.48 8.27
N GLU A 165 -2.53 11.92 9.17
CA GLU A 165 -2.17 10.52 9.12
C GLU A 165 -3.40 9.64 9.41
N CYS A 166 -3.35 8.39 8.92
CA CYS A 166 -4.38 7.43 9.27
C CYS A 166 -4.43 7.24 10.78
N PRO A 167 -5.60 7.34 11.44
CA PRO A 167 -5.73 7.20 12.90
C PRO A 167 -5.18 5.89 13.48
N TYR A 168 -4.98 4.88 12.63
CA TYR A 168 -4.38 3.59 13.01
C TYR A 168 -2.90 3.47 12.66
N ALA A 169 -2.25 4.54 12.21
CA ALA A 169 -0.84 4.53 11.83
C ALA A 169 0.10 4.64 13.03
N GLU A 170 -0.39 5.08 14.19
CA GLU A 170 0.38 5.23 15.42
C GLU A 170 1.08 3.92 15.81
N GLY A 171 2.36 4.01 16.20
CA GLY A 171 3.17 2.85 16.53
C GLY A 171 3.60 1.98 15.32
N SER A 172 3.39 2.45 14.10
CA SER A 172 3.83 1.74 12.90
C SER A 172 5.35 1.71 12.80
N THR A 173 5.92 0.51 12.74
CA THR A 173 7.38 0.31 12.55
C THR A 173 7.92 1.00 11.29
N SER A 174 7.12 1.09 10.25
CA SER A 174 7.53 1.77 9.00
C SER A 174 7.68 3.27 9.18
N ILE A 175 6.88 3.90 10.03
CA ILE A 175 6.99 5.32 10.38
C ILE A 175 8.30 5.55 11.16
N ALA A 176 8.56 4.75 12.19
CA ALA A 176 9.80 4.83 12.95
C ALA A 176 11.04 4.68 12.06
N TYR A 177 11.01 3.75 11.09
CA TYR A 177 12.12 3.61 10.14
C TYR A 177 12.26 4.83 9.23
N LYS A 178 11.15 5.43 8.77
CA LYS A 178 11.20 6.68 7.99
C LYS A 178 11.85 7.82 8.79
N GLU A 179 11.49 7.98 10.06
CA GLU A 179 12.05 9.01 10.94
C GLU A 179 13.56 8.83 11.15
N TRP A 180 14.03 7.60 11.45
CA TRP A 180 15.45 7.33 11.61
C TRP A 180 16.23 7.59 10.32
N LEU A 181 15.68 7.17 9.19
CA LEU A 181 16.30 7.39 7.88
C LEU A 181 16.25 8.87 7.45
N ALA A 182 15.25 9.64 7.91
CA ALA A 182 15.20 11.08 7.70
C ALA A 182 16.32 11.79 8.45
N LYS A 183 16.55 11.47 9.73
CA LYS A 183 17.68 12.01 10.50
C LYS A 183 19.02 11.70 9.85
N LEU A 184 19.21 10.45 9.41
CA LEU A 184 20.44 10.06 8.71
C LEU A 184 20.63 10.83 7.38
N GLU A 185 19.55 11.09 6.67
CA GLU A 185 19.56 11.88 5.42
C GLU A 185 19.88 13.35 5.66
N GLU A 186 19.43 13.94 6.79
CA GLU A 186 19.77 15.31 7.20
C GLU A 186 21.27 15.45 7.50
N GLU A 187 21.83 14.48 8.21
CA GLU A 187 23.28 14.47 8.52
C GLU A 187 24.14 14.18 7.29
N ARG A 188 23.66 13.32 6.40
CA ARG A 188 24.39 12.82 5.22
C ARG A 188 23.49 12.80 4.00
N PRO A 189 23.30 13.92 3.31
CA PRO A 189 22.40 14.03 2.14
C PRO A 189 22.71 13.02 1.04
N GLY A 190 21.65 12.45 0.46
CA GLY A 190 21.73 11.44 -0.58
C GLY A 190 21.90 10.00 -0.06
N THR A 191 21.91 9.77 1.26
CA THR A 191 22.07 8.44 1.84
C THR A 191 20.93 7.50 1.46
N LYS A 192 19.68 7.95 1.53
CA LYS A 192 18.53 7.12 1.15
C LYS A 192 18.62 6.69 -0.31
N LEU A 193 18.91 7.63 -1.21
CA LEU A 193 19.00 7.32 -2.63
C LEU A 193 20.16 6.36 -2.93
N ARG A 194 21.35 6.61 -2.35
CA ARG A 194 22.50 5.71 -2.51
C ARG A 194 22.22 4.29 -1.99
N PHE A 195 21.58 4.18 -0.83
CA PHE A 195 21.21 2.88 -0.25
C PHE A 195 20.25 2.11 -1.16
N TYR A 196 19.21 2.75 -1.64
CA TYR A 196 18.23 2.11 -2.52
C TYR A 196 18.81 1.73 -3.88
N LEU A 197 19.48 2.67 -4.55
CA LEU A 197 20.09 2.41 -5.86
C LEU A 197 21.25 1.40 -5.77
N GLY A 198 22.03 1.44 -4.70
CA GLY A 198 23.09 0.46 -4.43
C GLY A 198 22.54 -0.95 -4.30
N PHE A 199 21.44 -1.12 -3.57
CA PHE A 199 20.75 -2.41 -3.47
C PHE A 199 20.23 -2.90 -4.83
N LEU A 200 19.58 -2.05 -5.61
CA LEU A 200 19.08 -2.41 -6.93
C LEU A 200 20.21 -2.83 -7.86
N LYS A 201 21.28 -2.04 -7.89
CA LYS A 201 22.47 -2.32 -8.72
C LYS A 201 23.14 -3.63 -8.32
N ALA A 202 23.37 -3.85 -7.03
CA ALA A 202 24.01 -5.08 -6.54
C ALA A 202 23.21 -6.35 -6.91
N ARG A 203 21.87 -6.24 -6.95
CA ARG A 203 21.00 -7.33 -7.43
C ARG A 203 21.08 -7.52 -8.94
N GLU A 204 21.03 -6.42 -9.70
CA GLU A 204 21.08 -6.45 -11.17
C GLU A 204 22.39 -7.04 -11.66
N GLU A 205 23.51 -6.68 -11.03
CA GLU A 205 24.85 -7.20 -11.32
C GLU A 205 25.11 -8.59 -10.75
N GLY A 206 24.16 -9.17 -10.00
CA GLY A 206 24.28 -10.49 -9.40
C GLY A 206 25.24 -10.58 -8.22
N GLN A 207 25.67 -9.44 -7.66
CA GLN A 207 26.53 -9.37 -6.46
C GLN A 207 25.77 -9.85 -5.21
N ILE A 208 24.43 -9.64 -5.19
CA ILE A 208 23.56 -10.16 -4.14
C ILE A 208 22.56 -11.11 -4.80
N ARG A 209 22.51 -12.35 -4.31
CA ARG A 209 21.53 -13.34 -4.72
C ARG A 209 20.77 -13.81 -3.49
N PHE A 210 19.46 -13.84 -3.61
CA PHE A 210 18.59 -14.36 -2.57
C PHE A 210 18.07 -15.72 -2.99
N ALA A 211 18.27 -16.74 -2.17
CA ALA A 211 17.60 -18.00 -2.34
C ALA A 211 16.09 -17.76 -2.10
N THR A 212 15.29 -18.02 -3.11
CA THR A 212 13.83 -17.97 -3.01
C THR A 212 13.32 -19.38 -3.19
N ASP A 213 12.79 -19.96 -2.13
CA ASP A 213 11.90 -21.12 -2.30
C ASP A 213 10.67 -20.60 -3.03
N GLU A 214 10.51 -21.00 -4.28
CA GLU A 214 9.27 -20.72 -5.01
C GLU A 214 8.16 -21.53 -4.36
N ALA A 215 7.39 -20.87 -3.49
CA ALA A 215 6.20 -21.49 -2.92
C ALA A 215 5.29 -21.95 -4.06
N GLU A 216 4.89 -23.19 -4.03
CA GLU A 216 3.89 -23.71 -4.94
C GLU A 216 2.58 -22.95 -4.72
N LEU A 217 2.08 -22.34 -5.78
CA LEU A 217 0.83 -21.57 -5.74
C LEU A 217 -0.26 -22.39 -6.44
N HIS A 218 -1.42 -22.41 -5.80
CA HIS A 218 -2.65 -22.95 -6.37
C HIS A 218 -3.74 -21.88 -6.34
N ALA A 219 -4.82 -22.12 -7.08
CA ALA A 219 -5.97 -21.22 -7.07
C ALA A 219 -6.74 -21.36 -5.76
N CYS A 220 -7.07 -20.23 -5.13
CA CYS A 220 -7.97 -20.21 -3.98
C CYS A 220 -9.33 -20.79 -4.37
N GLU A 221 -9.82 -21.78 -3.61
CA GLU A 221 -11.10 -22.46 -3.88
C GLU A 221 -12.31 -21.51 -3.91
N LYS A 222 -12.21 -20.36 -3.23
CA LYS A 222 -13.31 -19.40 -3.13
C LYS A 222 -13.26 -18.29 -4.18
N CYS A 223 -12.08 -17.71 -4.47
CA CYS A 223 -11.96 -16.54 -5.33
C CYS A 223 -11.02 -16.73 -6.53
N GLY A 224 -10.39 -17.90 -6.67
CA GLY A 224 -9.49 -18.23 -7.76
C GLY A 224 -8.13 -17.50 -7.72
N GLN A 225 -7.89 -16.58 -6.78
CA GLN A 225 -6.62 -15.90 -6.71
C GLN A 225 -5.50 -16.85 -6.29
N PRO A 226 -4.28 -16.74 -6.89
CA PRO A 226 -3.14 -17.56 -6.50
C PRO A 226 -2.79 -17.40 -5.02
N THR A 227 -2.57 -18.51 -4.34
CA THR A 227 -2.23 -18.55 -2.91
C THR A 227 -1.33 -19.76 -2.62
N SER A 228 -0.42 -19.61 -1.66
CA SER A 228 0.34 -20.72 -1.09
C SER A 228 -0.36 -21.34 0.14
N ALA A 229 -1.47 -20.74 0.58
CA ALA A 229 -2.20 -21.23 1.74
C ALA A 229 -3.16 -22.36 1.34
N PRO A 230 -3.23 -23.49 2.06
CA PRO A 230 -4.12 -24.60 1.74
C PRO A 230 -5.59 -24.19 1.60
N GLY A 231 -6.26 -24.62 0.55
CA GLY A 231 -7.68 -24.38 0.26
C GLY A 231 -7.98 -22.94 -0.11
N ILE A 232 -8.18 -22.08 0.87
CA ILE A 232 -8.60 -20.69 0.67
C ILE A 232 -7.53 -19.68 1.08
N CYS A 233 -7.44 -18.58 0.30
CA CYS A 233 -6.44 -17.55 0.54
C CYS A 233 -6.67 -16.77 1.85
N ALA A 234 -5.62 -16.05 2.30
CA ALA A 234 -5.68 -15.28 3.54
C ALA A 234 -6.77 -14.19 3.52
N PHE A 235 -7.08 -13.62 2.35
CA PHE A 235 -8.17 -12.66 2.21
C PHE A 235 -9.53 -13.33 2.44
N CYS A 236 -9.82 -14.44 1.75
CA CYS A 236 -11.11 -15.14 1.93
C CYS A 236 -11.33 -15.61 3.36
N ARG A 237 -10.28 -16.05 4.04
CA ARG A 237 -10.35 -16.43 5.47
C ARG A 237 -10.77 -15.29 6.40
N LEU A 238 -10.50 -14.03 6.05
CA LEU A 238 -10.98 -12.91 6.87
C LEU A 238 -12.50 -12.88 6.97
N TRP A 239 -13.19 -13.28 5.92
CA TRP A 239 -14.64 -13.16 5.80
C TRP A 239 -15.39 -14.44 6.25
N GLU A 240 -14.70 -15.56 6.46
CA GLU A 240 -15.34 -16.79 6.90
C GLU A 240 -15.56 -16.89 8.42
N LYS A 241 -14.67 -16.31 9.21
CA LYS A 241 -14.72 -16.40 10.68
C LYS A 241 -15.36 -15.14 11.27
N ARG A 242 -16.67 -15.09 11.32
CA ARG A 242 -17.39 -14.08 12.09
C ARG A 242 -17.28 -14.39 13.58
N ARG A 243 -16.28 -13.86 14.26
CA ARG A 243 -16.27 -13.76 15.72
C ARG A 243 -16.97 -12.47 16.13
N PRO A 244 -17.68 -12.43 17.30
CA PRO A 244 -18.27 -11.18 17.78
C PRO A 244 -17.21 -10.09 17.90
N ALA A 245 -17.54 -8.91 17.40
CA ALA A 245 -16.66 -7.75 17.40
C ALA A 245 -16.27 -7.38 18.84
N ARG A 246 -14.98 -7.24 19.12
CA ARG A 246 -14.50 -6.48 20.28
C ARG A 246 -14.36 -5.03 19.86
N ALA A 247 -14.92 -4.11 20.64
CA ALA A 247 -14.72 -2.69 20.41
C ALA A 247 -13.22 -2.36 20.45
N VAL A 248 -12.67 -1.94 19.32
CA VAL A 248 -11.36 -1.27 19.26
C VAL A 248 -11.66 0.20 19.45
N ALA A 249 -11.27 0.77 20.59
CA ALA A 249 -11.34 2.21 20.76
C ALA A 249 -10.49 2.87 19.68
N ALA A 250 -11.11 3.74 18.88
CA ALA A 250 -10.36 4.63 18.02
C ALA A 250 -9.48 5.52 18.93
N PRO A 251 -8.20 5.73 18.59
CA PRO A 251 -7.42 6.72 19.31
C PRO A 251 -8.12 8.07 19.16
N VAL A 252 -8.56 8.62 20.28
CA VAL A 252 -9.08 9.99 20.34
C VAL A 252 -7.87 10.89 20.17
N LEU A 253 -7.80 11.61 19.05
CA LEU A 253 -6.82 12.67 18.89
C LEU A 253 -7.08 13.70 19.98
N SER A 254 -6.18 13.79 20.97
CA SER A 254 -6.21 14.85 21.94
C SER A 254 -5.95 16.17 21.23
N THR A 255 -6.98 17.00 21.15
CA THR A 255 -6.83 18.43 20.84
C THR A 255 -6.27 19.11 22.08
N GLU A 256 -4.97 19.00 22.31
CA GLU A 256 -4.28 19.89 23.22
C GLU A 256 -3.54 20.94 22.40
N GLY A 257 -3.88 22.20 22.69
CA GLY A 257 -3.62 23.54 22.29
C GLY A 257 -2.34 23.98 21.58
#